data_77e1fb6352358f00adff6f3f2a8a242f
#
_entry.id   77e1fb6352358f00adff6f3f2a8a242f
#
_cell.length_a   1.000
_cell.length_b   1.000
_cell.length_c   1.000
_cell.angle_alpha   90.00
_cell.angle_beta   90.00
_cell.angle_gamma   90.00
#
_symmetry.space_group_name_H-M   'P 1'
#
loop_
_entity.id
_entity.type
_entity.pdbx_description
1 polymer ?
#
loop_
_entity_poly.entity_id
_entity_poly.type
_entity_poly.pdbx_seq_one_letter_code
_entity_poly.pdbx_strand_id
1 'polypeptide(L)'
;MHTAVETISPALILLDAQGNVVFANDRAQEHLAENDSRLRVVTGRLVANGKQQITLEAFLQGVPSEETMIGISNQSEKPKLWLIRVPVSLKENTPPDARRPAIALMVIDSAAINAVDLKRFAKIYGLSPSEARIAQCYSNGNSHKEIALELDLAPATVRNYLQRIYCKLNIGGKAELASLLARCQ
;
A
#
# COMPACT_ATOMS: atom_id res chain seq x y z
N MET A 1 7.31 14.43 22.80
CA MET A 1 7.98 13.13 22.58
C MET A 1 7.01 12.16 21.92
N HIS A 2 6.59 12.48 20.66
CA HIS A 2 5.68 11.69 19.85
C HIS A 2 6.44 11.37 18.57
N THR A 3 7.23 10.30 18.50
CA THR A 3 8.08 10.39 17.31
C THR A 3 8.56 9.11 16.67
N ALA A 4 8.22 7.95 17.10
CA ALA A 4 8.80 6.77 16.40
C ALA A 4 7.82 5.61 16.16
N VAL A 5 6.68 5.58 16.85
CA VAL A 5 5.73 4.45 16.76
C VAL A 5 4.63 4.71 15.72
N GLU A 6 4.32 5.96 15.43
CA GLU A 6 3.26 6.34 14.47
C GLU A 6 3.58 5.98 13.01
N THR A 7 4.86 5.83 12.67
CA THR A 7 5.30 5.59 11.29
C THR A 7 5.14 4.13 10.82
N ILE A 8 4.80 3.20 11.72
CA ILE A 8 4.74 1.76 11.43
C ILE A 8 3.33 1.18 11.62
N SER A 9 2.39 1.97 12.14
CA SER A 9 1.01 1.47 12.30
C SER A 9 0.32 1.35 10.94
N PRO A 10 -0.22 0.17 10.60
CA PRO A 10 -1.03 0.01 9.40
C PRO A 10 -2.27 0.90 9.48
N ALA A 11 -2.79 1.31 8.35
CA ALA A 11 -4.08 2.00 8.30
C ALA A 11 -5.17 1.05 8.81
N LEU A 12 -5.89 1.45 9.87
CA LEU A 12 -6.90 0.63 10.53
C LEU A 12 -8.25 1.33 10.51
N ILE A 13 -9.28 0.60 10.06
CA ILE A 13 -10.67 1.04 10.05
C ILE A 13 -11.50 0.03 10.85
N LEU A 14 -12.31 0.51 11.79
CA LEU A 14 -13.31 -0.29 12.48
C LEU A 14 -14.70 0.06 11.95
N LEU A 15 -15.47 -0.97 11.61
CA LEU A 15 -16.83 -0.85 11.11
C LEU A 15 -17.80 -1.53 12.07
N ASP A 16 -19.03 -1.02 12.13
CA ASP A 16 -20.15 -1.72 12.76
C ASP A 16 -20.69 -2.84 11.82
N ALA A 17 -21.68 -3.60 12.32
CA ALA A 17 -22.30 -4.69 11.56
C ALA A 17 -23.02 -4.22 10.28
N GLN A 18 -23.33 -2.92 10.16
CA GLN A 18 -23.96 -2.31 9.00
C GLN A 18 -22.94 -1.72 8.00
N GLY A 19 -21.63 -1.80 8.32
CA GLY A 19 -20.56 -1.24 7.48
C GLY A 19 -20.32 0.26 7.69
N ASN A 20 -20.86 0.85 8.78
CA ASN A 20 -20.54 2.24 9.11
C ASN A 20 -19.17 2.30 9.81
N VAL A 21 -18.42 3.36 9.52
CA VAL A 21 -17.14 3.61 10.15
C VAL A 21 -17.35 4.05 11.60
N VAL A 22 -16.85 3.26 12.53
CA VAL A 22 -16.84 3.55 13.97
C VAL A 22 -15.55 4.26 14.36
N PHE A 23 -14.45 3.87 13.76
CA PHE A 23 -13.13 4.41 14.02
C PHE A 23 -12.24 4.28 12.79
N ALA A 24 -11.37 5.25 12.57
CA ALA A 24 -10.27 5.20 11.62
C ALA A 24 -9.06 5.90 12.23
N ASN A 25 -7.90 5.25 12.24
CA ASN A 25 -6.67 5.91 12.68
C ASN A 25 -6.18 6.94 11.66
N ASP A 26 -5.20 7.77 12.01
CA ASP A 26 -4.73 8.88 11.18
C ASP A 26 -4.30 8.43 9.78
N ARG A 27 -3.60 7.31 9.68
CA ARG A 27 -3.23 6.72 8.39
C ARG A 27 -4.42 6.28 7.54
N ALA A 28 -5.44 5.72 8.15
CA ALA A 28 -6.67 5.36 7.43
C ALA A 28 -7.42 6.61 6.98
N GLN A 29 -7.43 7.65 7.81
CA GLN A 29 -8.05 8.94 7.45
C GLN A 29 -7.32 9.61 6.26
N GLU A 30 -6.00 9.56 6.20
CA GLU A 30 -5.21 10.02 5.05
C GLU A 30 -5.65 9.31 3.77
N HIS A 31 -5.72 7.98 3.78
CA HIS A 31 -6.19 7.20 2.62
C HIS A 31 -7.64 7.49 2.22
N LEU A 32 -8.51 7.81 3.19
CA LEU A 32 -9.92 8.13 2.93
C LEU A 32 -10.12 9.57 2.43
N ALA A 33 -9.18 10.47 2.71
CA ALA A 33 -9.22 11.88 2.33
C ALA A 33 -8.61 12.17 0.95
N GLU A 34 -7.80 11.27 0.40
CA GLU A 34 -7.20 11.44 -0.92
C GLU A 34 -8.26 11.53 -2.02
N ASN A 35 -8.18 12.56 -2.89
CA ASN A 35 -9.15 12.81 -3.97
C ASN A 35 -9.26 11.67 -5.00
N ASP A 36 -8.24 10.84 -5.14
CA ASP A 36 -8.24 9.61 -5.96
C ASP A 36 -8.47 8.35 -5.11
N SER A 37 -9.05 8.53 -3.92
CA SER A 37 -9.23 7.44 -2.99
C SER A 37 -10.22 6.42 -3.54
N ARG A 38 -9.73 5.21 -3.65
CA ARG A 38 -10.50 4.01 -4.04
C ARG A 38 -11.53 3.65 -2.99
N LEU A 39 -11.27 4.11 -1.77
CA LEU A 39 -12.14 4.00 -0.59
C LEU A 39 -12.46 5.39 -0.07
N ARG A 40 -13.69 5.61 0.29
CA ARG A 40 -14.17 6.87 0.90
C ARG A 40 -15.30 6.60 1.87
N VAL A 41 -15.57 7.56 2.71
CA VAL A 41 -16.70 7.50 3.63
C VAL A 41 -17.84 8.37 3.09
N VAL A 42 -18.99 7.78 2.82
CA VAL A 42 -20.21 8.50 2.37
C VAL A 42 -21.31 8.22 3.38
N THR A 43 -21.86 9.26 3.96
CA THR A 43 -22.90 9.17 5.02
C THR A 43 -22.53 8.21 6.16
N GLY A 44 -21.25 8.20 6.53
CA GLY A 44 -20.71 7.34 7.60
C GLY A 44 -20.37 5.92 7.17
N ARG A 45 -20.70 5.48 5.96
CA ARG A 45 -20.38 4.13 5.46
C ARG A 45 -19.11 4.12 4.62
N LEU A 46 -18.35 3.04 4.74
CA LEU A 46 -17.20 2.77 3.86
C LEU A 46 -17.71 2.35 2.48
N VAL A 47 -17.28 3.05 1.44
CA VAL A 47 -17.63 2.77 0.04
C VAL A 47 -16.39 2.71 -0.84
N ALA A 48 -16.45 1.88 -1.89
CA ALA A 48 -15.44 1.79 -2.93
C ALA A 48 -15.93 2.39 -4.24
N ASN A 49 -15.02 2.72 -5.16
CA ASN A 49 -15.39 3.29 -6.45
C ASN A 49 -15.88 2.24 -7.45
N GLY A 50 -16.94 2.57 -8.18
CA GLY A 50 -17.44 1.81 -9.32
C GLY A 50 -17.76 0.34 -9.01
N LYS A 51 -17.26 -0.57 -9.84
CA LYS A 51 -17.51 -2.03 -9.70
C LYS A 51 -16.95 -2.62 -8.41
N GLN A 52 -15.97 -1.98 -7.79
CA GLN A 52 -15.34 -2.44 -6.54
C GLN A 52 -16.30 -2.35 -5.34
N GLN A 53 -17.37 -1.56 -5.43
CA GLN A 53 -18.39 -1.48 -4.39
C GLN A 53 -19.04 -2.84 -4.13
N ILE A 54 -19.38 -3.58 -5.19
CA ILE A 54 -20.00 -4.91 -5.08
C ILE A 54 -19.04 -5.88 -4.38
N THR A 55 -17.75 -5.83 -4.74
CA THR A 55 -16.72 -6.67 -4.12
C THR A 55 -16.54 -6.32 -2.64
N LEU A 56 -16.52 -5.03 -2.31
CA LEU A 56 -16.42 -4.57 -0.93
C LEU A 56 -17.64 -5.00 -0.10
N GLU A 57 -18.85 -4.84 -0.61
CA GLU A 57 -20.08 -5.24 0.09
C GLU A 57 -20.12 -6.76 0.33
N ALA A 58 -19.82 -7.56 -0.68
CA ALA A 58 -19.72 -9.01 -0.54
C ALA A 58 -18.68 -9.42 0.51
N PHE A 59 -17.53 -8.76 0.49
CA PHE A 59 -16.46 -8.98 1.47
C PHE A 59 -16.88 -8.60 2.90
N LEU A 60 -17.59 -7.50 3.09
CA LEU A 60 -18.06 -7.07 4.42
C LEU A 60 -19.17 -7.98 4.96
N GLN A 61 -20.02 -8.54 4.09
CA GLN A 61 -21.12 -9.43 4.47
C GLN A 61 -20.71 -10.91 4.57
N GLY A 62 -19.57 -11.27 3.96
CA GLY A 62 -19.08 -12.65 3.92
C GLY A 62 -18.71 -13.22 5.28
N VAL A 63 -18.75 -14.55 5.40
CA VAL A 63 -18.35 -15.27 6.60
C VAL A 63 -16.84 -15.08 6.83
N PRO A 64 -16.38 -14.74 8.05
CA PRO A 64 -14.97 -14.46 8.34
C PRO A 64 -13.96 -15.58 7.99
N SER A 65 -14.45 -16.77 7.69
CA SER A 65 -13.62 -17.96 7.42
C SER A 65 -13.25 -18.17 5.95
N GLU A 66 -13.91 -17.51 4.98
CA GLU A 66 -13.73 -17.82 3.57
C GLU A 66 -12.81 -16.84 2.82
N GLU A 67 -12.96 -15.54 3.02
CA GLU A 67 -12.11 -14.53 2.41
C GLU A 67 -11.62 -13.55 3.47
N THR A 68 -10.32 -13.57 3.75
CA THR A 68 -9.72 -12.67 4.73
C THR A 68 -9.13 -11.41 4.08
N MET A 69 -9.01 -11.38 2.77
CA MET A 69 -8.35 -10.29 2.03
C MET A 69 -8.97 -10.07 0.67
N ILE A 70 -9.19 -8.80 0.31
CA ILE A 70 -9.57 -8.38 -1.05
C ILE A 70 -8.65 -7.28 -1.57
N GLY A 71 -8.47 -7.23 -2.88
CA GLY A 71 -7.73 -6.17 -3.57
C GLY A 71 -8.68 -5.13 -4.18
N ILE A 72 -8.42 -3.85 -3.93
CA ILE A 72 -9.15 -2.73 -4.51
C ILE A 72 -8.26 -2.05 -5.55
N SER A 73 -8.74 -1.95 -6.79
CA SER A 73 -8.02 -1.34 -7.91
C SER A 73 -8.83 -0.22 -8.56
N ASN A 74 -8.14 0.75 -9.16
CA ASN A 74 -8.74 1.70 -10.11
C ASN A 74 -8.46 1.17 -11.50
N GLN A 75 -9.42 0.95 -12.35
CA GLN A 75 -9.29 0.66 -13.79
C GLN A 75 -8.00 -0.05 -14.31
N SER A 76 -7.03 -0.29 -13.43
CA SER A 76 -5.75 -0.95 -13.67
C SER A 76 -5.86 -2.40 -13.22
N GLU A 77 -5.24 -3.31 -13.93
CA GLU A 77 -5.32 -4.75 -13.67
C GLU A 77 -4.75 -5.20 -12.32
N LYS A 78 -3.90 -4.38 -11.69
CA LYS A 78 -3.27 -4.71 -10.40
C LYS A 78 -3.92 -3.94 -9.25
N PRO A 79 -4.35 -4.62 -8.18
CA PRO A 79 -4.85 -3.95 -6.99
C PRO A 79 -3.71 -3.15 -6.34
N LYS A 80 -4.02 -1.90 -5.97
CA LYS A 80 -3.09 -1.02 -5.25
C LYS A 80 -3.40 -0.94 -3.77
N LEU A 81 -4.66 -1.16 -3.38
CA LEU A 81 -5.06 -1.29 -1.98
C LEU A 81 -5.48 -2.71 -1.68
N TRP A 82 -5.03 -3.23 -0.57
CA TRP A 82 -5.48 -4.49 -0.01
C TRP A 82 -6.23 -4.22 1.28
N LEU A 83 -7.41 -4.81 1.42
CA LEU A 83 -8.18 -4.80 2.64
C LEU A 83 -8.07 -6.18 3.28
N ILE A 84 -7.56 -6.21 4.49
CA ILE A 84 -7.46 -7.44 5.28
C ILE A 84 -8.43 -7.36 6.43
N ARG A 85 -9.30 -8.35 6.56
CA ARG A 85 -10.19 -8.48 7.70
C ARG A 85 -9.42 -9.06 8.88
N VAL A 86 -9.44 -8.35 9.99
CA VAL A 86 -8.80 -8.76 11.24
C VAL A 86 -9.89 -9.16 12.24
N PRO A 87 -9.76 -10.32 12.92
CA PRO A 87 -10.72 -10.71 13.96
C PRO A 87 -10.81 -9.64 15.06
N VAL A 88 -12.03 -9.26 15.44
CA VAL A 88 -12.28 -8.33 16.55
C VAL A 88 -12.72 -9.14 17.77
N SER A 89 -11.91 -9.13 18.82
CA SER A 89 -12.30 -9.63 20.13
C SER A 89 -12.71 -8.46 21.01
N LEU A 90 -14.00 -8.32 21.27
CA LEU A 90 -14.51 -7.31 22.19
C LEU A 90 -14.46 -7.86 23.61
N LYS A 91 -13.95 -7.05 24.55
CA LYS A 91 -14.11 -7.37 25.99
C LYS A 91 -15.57 -7.22 26.39
N GLU A 92 -16.06 -8.11 27.27
CA GLU A 92 -17.46 -8.20 27.68
C GLU A 92 -18.06 -6.93 28.32
N ASN A 93 -17.22 -5.96 28.72
CA ASN A 93 -17.63 -4.73 29.41
C ASN A 93 -17.87 -3.51 28.49
N THR A 94 -18.11 -3.70 27.19
CA THR A 94 -18.42 -2.59 26.29
C THR A 94 -19.87 -2.13 26.51
N PRO A 95 -20.14 -0.83 26.77
CA PRO A 95 -21.50 -0.32 26.99
C PRO A 95 -22.44 -0.66 25.83
N PRO A 96 -23.72 -0.97 26.10
CA PRO A 96 -24.67 -1.38 25.06
C PRO A 96 -25.00 -0.28 24.03
N ASP A 97 -24.81 0.98 24.39
CA ASP A 97 -25.10 2.14 23.52
C ASP A 97 -23.93 2.56 22.61
N ALA A 98 -22.74 2.01 22.79
CA ALA A 98 -21.65 2.28 21.90
C ALA A 98 -21.84 1.52 20.59
N ARG A 99 -21.67 2.18 19.44
CA ARG A 99 -21.58 1.51 18.13
C ARG A 99 -20.46 0.48 18.23
N ARG A 100 -20.84 -0.80 18.33
CA ARG A 100 -19.85 -1.88 18.53
C ARG A 100 -19.15 -2.16 17.23
N PRO A 101 -17.82 -2.12 17.19
CA PRO A 101 -17.08 -2.57 16.01
C PRO A 101 -17.32 -4.08 15.82
N ALA A 102 -17.80 -4.45 14.65
CA ALA A 102 -18.03 -5.83 14.24
C ALA A 102 -16.92 -6.33 13.29
N ILE A 103 -16.30 -5.40 12.54
CA ILE A 103 -15.30 -5.68 11.52
C ILE A 103 -14.13 -4.75 11.75
N ALA A 104 -12.92 -5.30 11.80
CA ALA A 104 -11.69 -4.52 11.69
C ALA A 104 -11.05 -4.76 10.31
N LEU A 105 -10.73 -3.68 9.62
CA LEU A 105 -10.05 -3.71 8.34
C LEU A 105 -8.67 -3.09 8.49
N MET A 106 -7.65 -3.83 8.08
CA MET A 106 -6.32 -3.30 7.84
C MET A 106 -6.22 -2.93 6.37
N VAL A 107 -5.88 -1.67 6.09
CA VAL A 107 -5.68 -1.17 4.72
C VAL A 107 -4.19 -1.15 4.44
N ILE A 108 -3.78 -1.83 3.39
CA ILE A 108 -2.40 -1.90 2.94
C ILE A 108 -2.31 -1.29 1.54
N ASP A 109 -1.58 -0.19 1.42
CA ASP A 109 -1.24 0.38 0.11
C ASP A 109 0.04 -0.28 -0.41
N SER A 110 -0.07 -0.98 -1.53
CA SER A 110 1.08 -1.60 -2.19
C SER A 110 2.16 -0.58 -2.59
N ALA A 111 1.75 0.65 -2.92
CA ALA A 111 2.70 1.71 -3.26
C ALA A 111 3.43 2.22 -2.02
N ALA A 112 2.74 2.31 -0.88
CA ALA A 112 3.35 2.75 0.39
C ALA A 112 4.34 1.70 0.92
N ILE A 113 4.01 0.41 0.84
CA ILE A 113 4.93 -0.68 1.18
C ILE A 113 6.18 -0.59 0.32
N ASN A 114 6.01 -0.52 -0.99
CA ASN A 114 7.13 -0.40 -1.93
C ASN A 114 7.99 0.85 -1.66
N ALA A 115 7.38 1.96 -1.25
CA ALA A 115 8.11 3.20 -0.94
C ALA A 115 8.93 3.12 0.35
N VAL A 116 8.41 2.45 1.39
CA VAL A 116 9.13 2.24 2.66
C VAL A 116 10.31 1.29 2.44
N ASP A 117 10.08 0.19 1.74
CA ASP A 117 11.12 -0.79 1.43
C ASP A 117 12.19 -0.18 0.52
N LEU A 118 11.79 0.63 -0.45
CA LEU A 118 12.72 1.32 -1.32
C LEU A 118 13.60 2.34 -0.57
N LYS A 119 13.05 3.08 0.40
CA LYS A 119 13.83 3.99 1.25
C LYS A 119 14.84 3.22 2.11
N ARG A 120 14.42 2.09 2.68
CA ARG A 120 15.29 1.22 3.46
C ARG A 120 16.40 0.63 2.60
N PHE A 121 16.05 0.12 1.41
CA PHE A 121 17.00 -0.36 0.42
C PHE A 121 18.01 0.72 0.04
N ALA A 122 17.55 1.91 -0.30
CA ALA A 122 18.40 3.03 -0.64
C ALA A 122 19.39 3.37 0.48
N LYS A 123 18.93 3.37 1.74
CA LYS A 123 19.77 3.63 2.91
C LYS A 123 20.83 2.55 3.12
N ILE A 124 20.46 1.27 2.98
CA ILE A 124 21.39 0.13 3.17
C ILE A 124 22.51 0.17 2.13
N TYR A 125 22.17 0.46 0.88
CA TYR A 125 23.10 0.39 -0.24
C TYR A 125 23.68 1.75 -0.69
N GLY A 126 23.42 2.82 0.06
CA GLY A 126 23.93 4.16 -0.25
C GLY A 126 23.44 4.73 -1.57
N LEU A 127 22.22 4.38 -1.99
CA LEU A 127 21.59 4.91 -3.18
C LEU A 127 20.91 6.26 -2.89
N SER A 128 20.97 7.18 -3.85
CA SER A 128 20.13 8.37 -3.81
C SER A 128 18.65 8.02 -4.07
N PRO A 129 17.70 8.86 -3.70
CA PRO A 129 16.27 8.63 -3.99
C PRO A 129 15.99 8.37 -5.48
N SER A 130 16.65 9.11 -6.37
CA SER A 130 16.52 8.94 -7.83
C SER A 130 17.11 7.61 -8.30
N GLU A 131 18.28 7.20 -7.79
CA GLU A 131 18.87 5.90 -8.11
C GLU A 131 17.97 4.74 -7.65
N ALA A 132 17.42 4.83 -6.43
CA ALA A 132 16.52 3.81 -5.91
C ALA A 132 15.24 3.68 -6.76
N ARG A 133 14.64 4.80 -7.17
CA ARG A 133 13.46 4.82 -8.02
C ARG A 133 13.74 4.23 -9.41
N ILE A 134 14.88 4.58 -10.03
CA ILE A 134 15.32 4.00 -11.30
C ILE A 134 15.54 2.49 -11.16
N ALA A 135 16.20 2.05 -10.07
CA ALA A 135 16.41 0.63 -9.77
C ALA A 135 15.10 -0.14 -9.68
N GLN A 136 14.10 0.41 -8.99
CA GLN A 136 12.77 -0.18 -8.85
C GLN A 136 12.04 -0.28 -10.20
N CYS A 137 11.96 0.81 -10.96
CA CYS A 137 11.31 0.80 -12.28
C CYS A 137 11.96 -0.22 -13.21
N TYR A 138 13.29 -0.29 -13.19
CA TYR A 138 14.04 -1.23 -14.03
C TYR A 138 13.84 -2.68 -13.61
N SER A 139 13.79 -2.98 -12.32
CA SER A 139 13.51 -4.33 -11.80
C SER A 139 12.08 -4.79 -12.13
N ASN A 140 11.13 -3.87 -12.18
CA ASN A 140 9.74 -4.13 -12.57
C ASN A 140 9.56 -4.43 -14.07
N GLY A 141 10.63 -4.41 -14.84
CA GLY A 141 10.61 -4.77 -16.24
C GLY A 141 10.67 -3.59 -17.22
N ASN A 142 10.56 -2.36 -16.75
CA ASN A 142 10.55 -1.18 -17.61
C ASN A 142 11.87 -1.06 -18.41
N SER A 143 11.74 -0.66 -19.67
CA SER A 143 12.88 -0.34 -20.53
C SER A 143 13.49 1.03 -20.18
N HIS A 144 14.70 1.28 -20.62
CA HIS A 144 15.35 2.60 -20.44
C HIS A 144 14.52 3.78 -20.98
N LYS A 145 13.75 3.55 -22.07
CA LYS A 145 12.89 4.56 -22.67
C LYS A 145 11.66 4.84 -21.83
N GLU A 146 11.03 3.79 -21.29
CA GLU A 146 9.86 3.91 -20.40
C GLU A 146 10.23 4.60 -19.09
N ILE A 147 11.37 4.23 -18.49
CA ILE A 147 11.88 4.90 -17.28
C ILE A 147 12.20 6.37 -17.55
N ALA A 148 12.81 6.66 -18.69
CA ALA A 148 13.12 8.02 -19.10
C ALA A 148 11.87 8.89 -19.24
N LEU A 149 10.81 8.33 -19.83
CA LEU A 149 9.52 9.00 -19.99
C LEU A 149 8.83 9.21 -18.63
N GLU A 150 8.83 8.17 -17.77
CA GLU A 150 8.18 8.23 -16.44
C GLU A 150 8.84 9.24 -15.49
N LEU A 151 10.16 9.38 -15.58
CA LEU A 151 10.95 10.23 -14.67
C LEU A 151 11.39 11.57 -15.28
N ASP A 152 10.91 11.89 -16.48
CA ASP A 152 11.29 13.10 -17.23
C ASP A 152 12.82 13.22 -17.40
N LEU A 153 13.46 12.14 -17.86
CA LEU A 153 14.90 12.04 -18.07
C LEU A 153 15.23 11.67 -19.51
N ALA A 154 16.48 11.93 -19.95
CA ALA A 154 16.96 11.36 -21.19
C ALA A 154 17.31 9.87 -21.02
N PRO A 155 17.07 9.00 -22.04
CA PRO A 155 17.42 7.57 -21.96
C PRO A 155 18.90 7.30 -21.67
N ALA A 156 19.79 8.18 -22.15
CA ALA A 156 21.23 8.13 -21.86
C ALA A 156 21.50 8.37 -20.35
N THR A 157 20.75 9.28 -19.74
CA THR A 157 20.84 9.58 -18.31
C THR A 157 20.42 8.37 -17.47
N VAL A 158 19.33 7.70 -17.84
CA VAL A 158 18.88 6.46 -17.18
C VAL A 158 19.95 5.38 -17.25
N ARG A 159 20.60 5.21 -18.40
CA ARG A 159 21.71 4.25 -18.58
C ARG A 159 22.88 4.56 -17.65
N ASN A 160 23.26 5.83 -17.53
CA ASN A 160 24.35 6.26 -16.65
C ASN A 160 24.00 6.01 -15.17
N TYR A 161 22.75 6.24 -14.77
CA TYR A 161 22.28 5.91 -13.42
C TYR A 161 22.36 4.41 -13.16
N LEU A 162 21.91 3.57 -14.08
CA LEU A 162 21.98 2.11 -13.93
C LEU A 162 23.42 1.59 -13.79
N GLN A 163 24.36 2.15 -14.54
CA GLN A 163 25.78 1.83 -14.37
C GLN A 163 26.29 2.18 -12.97
N ARG A 164 25.94 3.36 -12.46
CA ARG A 164 26.30 3.77 -11.08
C ARG A 164 25.66 2.88 -10.04
N ILE A 165 24.40 2.49 -10.23
CA ILE A 165 23.68 1.57 -9.36
C ILE A 165 24.38 0.22 -9.33
N TYR A 166 24.73 -0.34 -10.48
CA TYR A 166 25.45 -1.61 -10.56
C TYR A 166 26.81 -1.56 -9.82
N CYS A 167 27.56 -0.47 -9.99
CA CYS A 167 28.80 -0.28 -9.26
C CYS A 167 28.58 -0.19 -7.74
N LYS A 168 27.58 0.58 -7.29
CA LYS A 168 27.28 0.73 -5.86
C LYS A 168 26.80 -0.56 -5.21
N LEU A 169 26.03 -1.36 -5.92
CA LEU A 169 25.48 -2.63 -5.45
C LEU A 169 26.45 -3.80 -5.65
N ASN A 170 27.56 -3.60 -6.37
CA ASN A 170 28.49 -4.62 -6.79
C ASN A 170 27.80 -5.81 -7.50
N ILE A 171 26.97 -5.51 -8.49
CA ILE A 171 26.19 -6.48 -9.26
C ILE A 171 26.47 -6.38 -10.76
N GLY A 172 26.30 -7.51 -11.47
CA GLY A 172 26.59 -7.61 -12.89
C GLY A 172 25.41 -7.30 -13.83
N GLY A 173 24.15 -7.20 -13.31
CA GLY A 173 23.03 -7.00 -14.20
C GLY A 173 21.63 -6.98 -13.58
N LYS A 174 20.63 -6.94 -14.49
CA LYS A 174 19.21 -6.79 -14.14
C LYS A 174 18.67 -7.90 -13.21
N ALA A 175 19.07 -9.14 -13.47
CA ALA A 175 18.59 -10.29 -12.69
C ALA A 175 19.03 -10.20 -11.22
N GLU A 176 20.28 -9.81 -10.99
CA GLU A 176 20.83 -9.63 -9.65
C GLU A 176 20.19 -8.44 -8.93
N LEU A 177 19.94 -7.33 -9.66
CA LEU A 177 19.22 -6.19 -9.12
C LEU A 177 17.81 -6.57 -8.68
N ALA A 178 17.07 -7.30 -9.51
CA ALA A 178 15.73 -7.77 -9.18
C ALA A 178 15.74 -8.72 -7.96
N SER A 179 16.73 -9.61 -7.89
CA SER A 179 16.91 -10.53 -6.74
C SER A 179 17.23 -9.79 -5.44
N LEU A 180 18.07 -8.74 -5.50
CA LEU A 180 18.37 -7.91 -4.33
C LEU A 180 17.16 -7.13 -3.83
N LEU A 181 16.40 -6.51 -4.73
CA LEU A 181 15.18 -5.79 -4.39
C LEU A 181 14.11 -6.72 -3.81
N ALA A 182 13.94 -7.93 -4.36
CA ALA A 182 13.01 -8.92 -3.85
C ALA A 182 13.34 -9.41 -2.42
N ARG A 183 14.61 -9.40 -2.03
CA ARG A 183 15.05 -9.78 -0.66
C ARG A 183 14.80 -8.68 0.39
N CYS A 184 14.52 -7.48 -0.06
CA CYS A 184 14.25 -6.33 0.81
C CYS A 184 12.75 -6.06 0.99
N GLN A 185 11.90 -6.86 0.34
CA GLN A 185 10.45 -6.88 0.53
C GLN A 185 10.09 -7.86 1.65
#